data_d01b026ebf373258202b5ec3620a6a7e
#
_entry.id   d01b026ebf373258202b5ec3620a6a7e
#
_cell.length_a   1.000
_cell.length_b   1.000
_cell.length_c   1.000
_cell.angle_alpha   90.00
_cell.angle_beta   90.00
_cell.angle_gamma   90.00
#
_symmetry.space_group_name_H-M   'P 1'
#
loop_
_entity.id
_entity.type
_entity.pdbx_description
1 polymer ?
#
loop_
_entity_poly.entity_id
_entity_poly.type
_entity_poly.pdbx_seq_one_letter_code
_entity_poly.pdbx_strand_id
1 'polypeptide(L)'
;MSTAGAGPGSPAGASGGSEAHARHQLTLATHNEHKRREFERLLHTGGPVSIALRALPDEVVLPPEDADTFAGNALGKARAAARHTDTAAIADDSGICAQALGGAPGVRSARYAGEHASDEENLAKLLREAPAGSPLEYVCVIAYVDPARDFERCFEGRCGGRLAATPRGSGGFGYDPAFEPDDGPAGLTMAELSDAAKDAISHRGRAARELAAWLARGG
;
A
#
# COMPACT_ATOMS: atom_id res chain seq x y z
N MET A 1 53.75 -7.35 59.62
CA MET A 1 53.74 -8.38 58.56
C MET A 1 52.55 -8.12 57.67
N SER A 2 52.87 -7.61 56.49
CA SER A 2 51.94 -7.05 55.51
C SER A 2 51.47 -8.13 54.55
N THR A 3 50.15 -8.19 54.26
CA THR A 3 49.61 -8.98 53.19
C THR A 3 48.80 -8.08 52.27
N ALA A 4 49.31 -7.97 51.05
CA ALA A 4 48.71 -7.25 49.95
C ALA A 4 47.51 -8.03 49.40
N GLY A 5 46.35 -7.35 49.30
CA GLY A 5 45.15 -7.88 48.63
C GLY A 5 45.10 -7.37 47.20
N ALA A 6 45.03 -8.29 46.27
CA ALA A 6 44.81 -8.00 44.85
C ALA A 6 43.33 -7.73 44.63
N GLY A 7 42.99 -6.63 43.99
CA GLY A 7 41.63 -6.30 43.56
C GLY A 7 41.24 -7.05 42.28
N PRO A 8 39.98 -7.42 42.08
CA PRO A 8 39.51 -8.08 40.89
C PRO A 8 39.22 -7.04 39.80
N GLY A 9 39.67 -7.37 38.59
CA GLY A 9 39.45 -6.59 37.38
C GLY A 9 37.98 -6.46 37.02
N SER A 10 37.60 -5.26 36.61
CA SER A 10 36.30 -4.95 35.99
C SER A 10 36.15 -5.69 34.66
N PRO A 11 35.00 -6.30 34.40
CA PRO A 11 34.70 -6.77 33.04
C PRO A 11 34.35 -5.57 32.17
N ALA A 12 34.98 -5.51 31.02
CA ALA A 12 34.69 -4.58 29.95
C ALA A 12 33.22 -4.66 29.54
N GLY A 13 32.54 -3.54 29.62
CA GLY A 13 31.17 -3.42 29.15
C GLY A 13 31.10 -3.65 27.65
N ALA A 14 30.35 -4.65 27.26
CA ALA A 14 29.92 -4.83 25.89
C ALA A 14 28.97 -3.69 25.55
N SER A 15 29.46 -2.74 24.75
CA SER A 15 28.63 -1.74 24.10
C SER A 15 27.77 -2.45 23.05
N GLY A 16 26.56 -2.85 23.44
CA GLY A 16 25.52 -3.23 22.51
C GLY A 16 25.16 -2.00 21.68
N GLY A 17 25.72 -1.90 20.49
CA GLY A 17 25.30 -0.95 19.49
C GLY A 17 23.85 -1.24 19.12
N SER A 18 22.92 -0.44 19.64
CA SER A 18 21.60 -0.30 19.08
C SER A 18 21.82 0.26 17.66
N GLU A 19 21.71 -0.60 16.66
CA GLU A 19 21.54 -0.16 15.29
C GLU A 19 20.31 0.74 15.26
N ALA A 20 20.53 2.03 15.20
CA ALA A 20 19.50 3.03 15.02
C ALA A 20 18.90 2.78 13.61
N HIS A 21 17.82 2.02 13.55
CA HIS A 21 17.05 1.84 12.31
C HIS A 21 16.68 3.23 11.80
N ALA A 22 17.16 3.55 10.58
CA ALA A 22 16.84 4.82 9.95
C ALA A 22 15.31 5.01 9.95
N ARG A 23 14.85 6.11 10.55
CA ARG A 23 13.43 6.46 10.56
C ARG A 23 13.13 7.30 9.35
N HIS A 24 12.39 6.72 8.41
CA HIS A 24 11.84 7.49 7.30
C HIS A 24 10.52 8.12 7.73
N GLN A 25 10.36 9.41 7.45
CA GLN A 25 9.12 10.14 7.68
C GLN A 25 8.55 10.52 6.32
N LEU A 26 7.34 10.02 6.02
CA LEU A 26 6.71 10.19 4.71
C LEU A 26 5.31 10.76 4.88
N THR A 27 4.93 11.74 4.06
CA THR A 27 3.54 12.20 3.95
C THR A 27 2.77 11.23 3.06
N LEU A 28 1.65 10.68 3.55
CA LEU A 28 0.77 9.82 2.77
C LEU A 28 -0.32 10.66 2.09
N ALA A 29 -0.20 10.82 0.77
CA ALA A 29 -1.10 11.64 -0.05
C ALA A 29 -2.37 10.88 -0.43
N THR A 30 -3.29 10.72 0.51
CA THR A 30 -4.61 10.14 0.29
C THR A 30 -5.64 10.72 1.23
N HIS A 31 -6.87 10.93 0.73
CA HIS A 31 -8.07 11.23 1.52
C HIS A 31 -8.93 9.98 1.75
N ASN A 32 -8.54 8.83 1.15
CA ASN A 32 -9.27 7.58 1.32
C ASN A 32 -8.87 6.91 2.64
N GLU A 33 -9.81 6.86 3.58
CA GLU A 33 -9.61 6.34 4.93
C GLU A 33 -9.27 4.83 4.96
N HIS A 34 -9.84 4.03 4.03
CA HIS A 34 -9.52 2.61 3.92
C HIS A 34 -8.07 2.40 3.48
N LYS A 35 -7.62 3.14 2.46
CA LYS A 35 -6.22 3.12 2.02
C LYS A 35 -5.27 3.54 3.13
N ARG A 36 -5.61 4.63 3.86
CA ARG A 36 -4.80 5.11 4.99
C ARG A 36 -4.58 4.03 6.04
N ARG A 37 -5.65 3.34 6.48
CA ARG A 37 -5.56 2.25 7.47
C ARG A 37 -4.72 1.08 6.98
N GLU A 38 -4.85 0.69 5.70
CA GLU A 38 -4.02 -0.36 5.12
C GLU A 38 -2.54 0.04 5.10
N PHE A 39 -2.21 1.26 4.68
CA PHE A 39 -0.81 1.73 4.68
C PHE A 39 -0.21 1.83 6.08
N GLU A 40 -0.98 2.27 7.06
CA GLU A 40 -0.55 2.28 8.46
C GLU A 40 -0.18 0.87 8.94
N ARG A 41 -0.98 -0.15 8.64
CA ARG A 41 -0.65 -1.54 8.97
C ARG A 41 0.58 -2.03 8.22
N LEU A 42 0.61 -1.84 6.89
CA LEU A 42 1.64 -2.38 6.00
C LEU A 42 3.04 -1.79 6.25
N LEU A 43 3.12 -0.50 6.59
CA LEU A 43 4.39 0.21 6.73
C LEU A 43 4.84 0.38 8.18
N HIS A 44 3.93 0.19 9.16
CA HIS A 44 4.25 0.35 10.58
C HIS A 44 4.70 -0.96 11.23
N THR A 45 4.25 -2.13 10.78
CA THR A 45 4.49 -3.42 11.43
C THR A 45 5.64 -4.19 10.81
N GLY A 46 6.81 -4.17 11.50
CA GLY A 46 7.84 -5.22 11.36
C GLY A 46 8.62 -5.26 10.05
N GLY A 47 8.62 -4.18 9.28
CA GLY A 47 9.47 -4.07 8.10
C GLY A 47 10.95 -3.88 8.45
N PRO A 48 11.86 -3.98 7.47
CA PRO A 48 13.30 -3.83 7.67
C PRO A 48 13.72 -2.41 8.05
N VAL A 49 12.80 -1.44 7.99
CA VAL A 49 12.99 -0.02 8.38
C VAL A 49 11.78 0.48 9.15
N SER A 50 11.99 1.49 9.97
CA SER A 50 10.91 2.22 10.65
C SER A 50 10.40 3.34 9.73
N ILE A 51 9.15 3.23 9.28
CA ILE A 51 8.48 4.25 8.46
C ILE A 51 7.39 4.89 9.30
N ALA A 52 7.47 6.20 9.49
CA ALA A 52 6.44 7.00 10.14
C ALA A 52 5.62 7.72 9.06
N LEU A 53 4.34 7.40 8.96
CA LEU A 53 3.43 8.08 8.05
C LEU A 53 2.86 9.34 8.73
N ARG A 54 2.88 10.45 7.99
CA ARG A 54 2.14 11.67 8.31
C ARG A 54 0.88 11.73 7.46
N ALA A 55 -0.23 12.10 8.06
CA ALA A 55 -1.44 12.39 7.29
C ALA A 55 -1.22 13.58 6.34
N LEU A 56 -1.91 13.55 5.21
CA LEU A 56 -1.98 14.70 4.31
C LEU A 56 -2.67 15.87 5.04
N PRO A 57 -2.11 17.08 5.05
CA PRO A 57 -2.80 18.24 5.61
C PRO A 57 -4.12 18.52 4.87
N ASP A 58 -5.17 18.92 5.60
CA ASP A 58 -6.52 19.08 5.04
C ASP A 58 -6.61 20.15 3.94
N GLU A 59 -5.72 21.13 3.96
CA GLU A 59 -5.63 22.19 2.96
C GLU A 59 -5.01 21.74 1.63
N VAL A 60 -4.42 20.53 1.56
CA VAL A 60 -3.79 20.04 0.32
C VAL A 60 -4.84 19.49 -0.62
N VAL A 61 -5.04 20.17 -1.72
CA VAL A 61 -5.87 19.67 -2.82
C VAL A 61 -5.05 18.76 -3.71
N LEU A 62 -5.44 17.48 -3.76
CA LEU A 62 -4.83 16.53 -4.67
C LEU A 62 -5.35 16.76 -6.11
N PRO A 63 -4.49 16.56 -7.13
CA PRO A 63 -4.92 16.66 -8.52
C PRO A 63 -5.96 15.58 -8.86
N PRO A 64 -6.78 15.78 -9.90
CA PRO A 64 -7.69 14.76 -10.41
C PRO A 64 -6.90 13.54 -10.92
N GLU A 65 -7.51 12.37 -10.80
CA GLU A 65 -6.94 11.10 -11.28
C GLU A 65 -7.35 10.87 -12.74
N ASP A 66 -6.85 11.70 -13.66
CA ASP A 66 -7.19 11.70 -15.07
C ASP A 66 -6.08 11.14 -15.98
N ALA A 67 -4.97 10.68 -15.42
CA ALA A 67 -3.93 10.01 -16.17
C ALA A 67 -4.38 8.62 -16.66
N ASP A 68 -3.82 8.19 -17.80
CA ASP A 68 -4.11 6.89 -18.40
C ASP A 68 -3.43 5.70 -17.68
N THR A 69 -2.62 5.97 -16.65
CA THR A 69 -1.87 4.95 -15.90
C THR A 69 -1.96 5.15 -14.40
N PHE A 70 -1.94 4.06 -13.63
CA PHE A 70 -1.83 4.10 -12.17
C PHE A 70 -0.60 4.89 -11.70
N ALA A 71 0.55 4.72 -12.38
CA ALA A 71 1.77 5.46 -12.06
C ALA A 71 1.61 6.97 -12.25
N GLY A 72 0.94 7.40 -13.31
CA GLY A 72 0.67 8.82 -13.57
C GLY A 72 -0.18 9.46 -12.47
N ASN A 73 -1.27 8.81 -12.08
CA ASN A 73 -2.14 9.27 -11.00
C ASN A 73 -1.41 9.29 -9.64
N ALA A 74 -0.67 8.22 -9.32
CA ALA A 74 0.09 8.15 -8.08
C ALA A 74 1.18 9.25 -8.01
N LEU A 75 1.96 9.45 -9.08
CA LEU A 75 2.98 10.50 -9.15
C LEU A 75 2.37 11.90 -9.02
N GLY A 76 1.25 12.17 -9.69
CA GLY A 76 0.55 13.45 -9.59
C GLY A 76 0.21 13.80 -8.14
N LYS A 77 -0.36 12.86 -7.39
CA LYS A 77 -0.71 13.02 -5.98
C LYS A 77 0.52 13.16 -5.09
N ALA A 78 1.52 12.31 -5.25
CA ALA A 78 2.75 12.36 -4.44
C ALA A 78 3.51 13.67 -4.63
N ARG A 79 3.62 14.16 -5.88
CA ARG A 79 4.23 15.47 -6.21
C ARG A 79 3.49 16.65 -5.57
N ALA A 80 2.16 16.61 -5.59
CA ALA A 80 1.35 17.67 -4.97
C ALA A 80 1.60 17.73 -3.45
N ALA A 81 1.57 16.59 -2.78
CA ALA A 81 1.83 16.50 -1.36
C ALA A 81 3.28 16.91 -1.00
N ALA A 82 4.28 16.39 -1.73
CA ALA A 82 5.68 16.69 -1.50
C ALA A 82 5.99 18.19 -1.64
N ARG A 83 5.45 18.84 -2.69
CA ARG A 83 5.61 20.30 -2.88
C ARG A 83 4.95 21.13 -1.78
N HIS A 84 3.79 20.70 -1.29
CA HIS A 84 3.07 21.44 -0.26
C HIS A 84 3.77 21.32 1.10
N THR A 85 4.22 20.10 1.44
CA THR A 85 4.80 19.82 2.77
C THR A 85 6.31 20.00 2.85
N ASP A 86 6.97 20.22 1.71
CA ASP A 86 8.44 20.26 1.57
C ASP A 86 9.13 19.04 2.22
N THR A 87 8.46 17.87 2.14
CA THR A 87 8.95 16.59 2.69
C THR A 87 8.71 15.46 1.70
N ALA A 88 9.44 14.36 1.89
CA ALA A 88 9.18 13.16 1.10
C ALA A 88 7.74 12.69 1.29
N ALA A 89 7.08 12.35 0.18
CA ALA A 89 5.69 11.93 0.16
C ALA A 89 5.51 10.64 -0.65
N ILE A 90 4.49 9.88 -0.27
CA ILE A 90 4.01 8.73 -1.03
C ILE A 90 2.53 8.89 -1.35
N ALA A 91 2.13 8.38 -2.51
CA ALA A 91 0.73 8.21 -2.89
C ALA A 91 0.55 6.89 -3.62
N ASP A 92 -0.63 6.31 -3.55
CA ASP A 92 -0.97 5.17 -4.40
C ASP A 92 -2.07 5.53 -5.41
N ASP A 93 -2.03 4.85 -6.54
CA ASP A 93 -3.23 4.61 -7.33
C ASP A 93 -3.37 3.13 -7.56
N SER A 94 -4.62 2.64 -7.52
CA SER A 94 -4.91 1.22 -7.55
C SER A 94 -6.27 0.94 -8.16
N GLY A 95 -6.40 -0.23 -8.76
CA GLY A 95 -7.67 -0.64 -9.34
C GLY A 95 -7.68 -2.12 -9.68
N ILE A 96 -8.83 -2.55 -10.18
CA ILE A 96 -9.08 -3.89 -10.65
C ILE A 96 -9.13 -3.91 -12.18
N CYS A 97 -8.50 -4.91 -12.78
CA CYS A 97 -8.50 -5.15 -14.21
C CYS A 97 -9.19 -6.48 -14.49
N ALA A 98 -10.25 -6.48 -15.29
CA ALA A 98 -10.95 -7.69 -15.69
C ALA A 98 -10.53 -8.09 -17.11
N GLN A 99 -9.99 -9.30 -17.28
CA GLN A 99 -9.53 -9.78 -18.59
C GLN A 99 -10.69 -9.83 -19.59
N ALA A 100 -11.88 -10.25 -19.15
CA ALA A 100 -13.08 -10.33 -19.99
C ALA A 100 -13.54 -8.96 -20.52
N LEU A 101 -13.10 -7.87 -19.89
CA LEU A 101 -13.43 -6.48 -20.26
C LEU A 101 -12.24 -5.72 -20.88
N GLY A 102 -11.24 -6.45 -21.37
CA GLY A 102 -10.05 -5.84 -21.98
C GLY A 102 -9.22 -5.01 -21.00
N GLY A 103 -9.27 -5.34 -19.70
CA GLY A 103 -8.56 -4.64 -18.64
C GLY A 103 -9.38 -3.55 -17.94
N ALA A 104 -10.60 -3.25 -18.38
CA ALA A 104 -11.49 -2.35 -17.64
C ALA A 104 -11.92 -3.00 -16.30
N PRO A 105 -12.22 -2.19 -15.26
CA PRO A 105 -12.22 -0.73 -15.19
C PRO A 105 -10.82 -0.08 -15.10
N GLY A 106 -9.77 -0.80 -14.69
CA GLY A 106 -8.40 -0.26 -14.63
C GLY A 106 -8.30 0.99 -13.76
N VAL A 107 -7.68 2.06 -14.25
CA VAL A 107 -7.55 3.36 -13.55
C VAL A 107 -8.88 4.03 -13.20
N ARG A 108 -9.99 3.55 -13.76
CA ARG A 108 -11.34 4.06 -13.47
C ARG A 108 -12.08 3.26 -12.40
N SER A 109 -11.39 2.39 -11.67
CA SER A 109 -12.01 1.48 -10.70
C SER A 109 -12.86 2.20 -9.66
N ALA A 110 -12.40 3.32 -9.12
CA ALA A 110 -13.13 4.09 -8.11
C ALA A 110 -14.39 4.81 -8.65
N ARG A 111 -14.52 4.96 -9.97
CA ARG A 111 -15.63 5.65 -10.64
C ARG A 111 -16.22 4.84 -11.81
N TYR A 112 -16.15 3.53 -11.72
CA TYR A 112 -16.55 2.64 -12.80
C TYR A 112 -18.03 2.75 -13.16
N ALA A 113 -18.90 2.86 -12.16
CA ALA A 113 -20.33 3.07 -12.35
C ALA A 113 -20.75 4.53 -12.51
N GLY A 114 -19.82 5.47 -12.31
CA GLY A 114 -20.03 6.91 -12.42
C GLY A 114 -19.11 7.69 -11.48
N GLU A 115 -19.01 9.02 -11.67
CA GLU A 115 -18.06 9.87 -10.95
C GLU A 115 -18.24 9.85 -9.42
N HIS A 116 -19.47 9.64 -8.95
CA HIS A 116 -19.81 9.61 -7.53
C HIS A 116 -20.36 8.25 -7.09
N ALA A 117 -20.03 7.18 -7.84
CA ALA A 117 -20.52 5.85 -7.54
C ALA A 117 -19.92 5.31 -6.24
N SER A 118 -20.74 4.60 -5.47
CA SER A 118 -20.30 3.88 -4.29
C SER A 118 -19.49 2.63 -4.67
N ASP A 119 -18.79 2.04 -3.70
CA ASP A 119 -18.10 0.76 -3.87
C ASP A 119 -19.06 -0.35 -4.31
N GLU A 120 -20.26 -0.38 -3.74
CA GLU A 120 -21.32 -1.36 -4.08
C GLU A 120 -21.82 -1.18 -5.51
N GLU A 121 -21.99 0.06 -5.99
CA GLU A 121 -22.41 0.36 -7.36
C GLU A 121 -21.34 -0.05 -8.36
N ASN A 122 -20.07 0.23 -8.06
CA ASN A 122 -18.94 -0.18 -8.89
C ASN A 122 -18.83 -1.71 -8.97
N LEU A 123 -18.92 -2.39 -7.82
CA LEU A 123 -18.93 -3.84 -7.75
C LEU A 123 -20.12 -4.46 -8.50
N ALA A 124 -21.33 -3.94 -8.31
CA ALA A 124 -22.53 -4.41 -8.99
C ALA A 124 -22.40 -4.26 -10.51
N LYS A 125 -21.77 -3.19 -11.00
CA LYS A 125 -21.50 -3.03 -12.43
C LYS A 125 -20.53 -4.09 -12.94
N LEU A 126 -19.42 -4.35 -12.22
CA LEU A 126 -18.46 -5.38 -12.61
C LEU A 126 -19.13 -6.76 -12.71
N LEU A 127 -19.94 -7.13 -11.72
CA LEU A 127 -20.68 -8.40 -11.70
C LEU A 127 -21.69 -8.56 -12.83
N ARG A 128 -22.24 -7.46 -13.35
CA ARG A 128 -23.15 -7.51 -14.52
C ARG A 128 -22.40 -7.65 -15.84
N GLU A 129 -21.19 -7.10 -15.94
CA GLU A 129 -20.47 -6.98 -17.21
C GLU A 129 -19.45 -8.11 -17.43
N ALA A 130 -18.88 -8.66 -16.36
CA ALA A 130 -17.90 -9.74 -16.43
C ALA A 130 -18.53 -11.07 -15.99
N PRO A 131 -18.32 -12.18 -16.75
CA PRO A 131 -18.77 -13.50 -16.34
C PRO A 131 -18.11 -13.96 -15.04
N ALA A 132 -18.85 -14.67 -14.18
CA ALA A 132 -18.28 -15.32 -13.00
C ALA A 132 -17.13 -16.27 -13.37
N GLY A 133 -16.10 -16.33 -12.55
CA GLY A 133 -14.86 -17.09 -12.81
C GLY A 133 -13.89 -16.41 -13.77
N SER A 134 -14.23 -15.23 -14.34
CA SER A 134 -13.30 -14.47 -15.19
C SER A 134 -12.04 -14.11 -14.43
N PRO A 135 -10.86 -14.18 -15.07
CA PRO A 135 -9.63 -13.70 -14.48
C PRO A 135 -9.69 -12.20 -14.18
N LEU A 136 -9.28 -11.86 -12.97
CA LEU A 136 -9.15 -10.50 -12.46
C LEU A 136 -7.72 -10.27 -12.00
N GLU A 137 -7.28 -9.02 -12.02
CA GLU A 137 -6.02 -8.61 -11.44
C GLU A 137 -6.21 -7.29 -10.69
N TYR A 138 -5.87 -7.26 -9.43
CA TYR A 138 -5.63 -6.01 -8.72
C TYR A 138 -4.23 -5.49 -9.01
N VAL A 139 -4.14 -4.19 -9.26
CA VAL A 139 -2.88 -3.46 -9.45
C VAL A 139 -2.82 -2.31 -8.45
N CYS A 140 -1.67 -2.11 -7.83
CA CYS A 140 -1.36 -0.93 -7.03
C CYS A 140 0.00 -0.39 -7.44
N VAL A 141 0.08 0.91 -7.69
CA VAL A 141 1.35 1.61 -7.86
C VAL A 141 1.48 2.62 -6.73
N ILE A 142 2.57 2.52 -5.97
CA ILE A 142 2.97 3.52 -4.98
C ILE A 142 4.04 4.39 -5.61
N ALA A 143 3.80 5.70 -5.70
CA ALA A 143 4.81 6.69 -6.06
C ALA A 143 5.46 7.25 -4.80
N TYR A 144 6.77 7.33 -4.79
CA TYR A 144 7.60 8.05 -3.82
C TYR A 144 8.18 9.28 -4.49
N VAL A 145 8.10 10.44 -3.84
CA VAL A 145 8.66 11.71 -4.31
C VAL A 145 9.42 12.37 -3.16
N ASP A 146 10.68 12.68 -3.38
CA ASP A 146 11.56 13.40 -2.43
C ASP A 146 12.00 14.72 -3.04
N PRO A 147 11.43 15.86 -2.64
CA PRO A 147 11.74 17.15 -3.23
C PRO A 147 13.17 17.62 -2.88
N ALA A 148 13.71 17.22 -1.73
CA ALA A 148 15.07 17.60 -1.32
C ALA A 148 16.16 16.93 -2.19
N ARG A 149 15.86 15.77 -2.78
CA ARG A 149 16.78 14.99 -3.61
C ARG A 149 16.48 15.10 -5.10
N ASP A 150 15.40 15.80 -5.48
CA ASP A 150 14.85 15.81 -6.85
C ASP A 150 14.70 14.38 -7.40
N PHE A 151 14.09 13.53 -6.58
CA PHE A 151 14.02 12.08 -6.86
C PHE A 151 12.60 11.55 -6.78
N GLU A 152 12.27 10.70 -7.75
CA GLU A 152 10.97 10.02 -7.82
C GLU A 152 11.15 8.53 -8.17
N ARG A 153 10.29 7.69 -7.60
CA ARG A 153 10.27 6.26 -7.90
C ARG A 153 8.88 5.68 -7.72
N CYS A 154 8.53 4.72 -8.58
CA CYS A 154 7.30 3.93 -8.44
C CYS A 154 7.60 2.49 -8.04
N PHE A 155 6.69 1.92 -7.24
CA PHE A 155 6.71 0.53 -6.79
C PHE A 155 5.36 -0.08 -7.15
N GLU A 156 5.37 -1.19 -7.89
CA GLU A 156 4.16 -1.83 -8.35
C GLU A 156 3.94 -3.16 -7.64
N GLY A 157 2.69 -3.42 -7.26
CA GLY A 157 2.26 -4.71 -6.75
C GLY A 157 1.01 -5.17 -7.47
N ARG A 158 0.96 -6.45 -7.79
CA ARG A 158 -0.17 -7.10 -8.47
C ARG A 158 -0.67 -8.28 -7.67
N CYS A 159 -1.97 -8.56 -7.76
CA CYS A 159 -2.58 -9.73 -7.16
C CYS A 159 -3.58 -10.30 -8.17
N GLY A 160 -3.28 -11.48 -8.70
CA GLY A 160 -4.16 -12.23 -9.58
C GLY A 160 -5.29 -12.91 -8.81
N GLY A 161 -6.40 -13.16 -9.49
CA GLY A 161 -7.57 -13.82 -8.90
C GLY A 161 -8.68 -14.00 -9.91
N ARG A 162 -9.87 -14.31 -9.40
CA ARG A 162 -11.07 -14.57 -10.20
C ARG A 162 -12.29 -13.84 -9.64
N LEU A 163 -13.23 -13.54 -10.53
CA LEU A 163 -14.52 -12.97 -10.16
C LEU A 163 -15.39 -14.05 -9.49
N ALA A 164 -15.74 -13.86 -8.23
CA ALA A 164 -16.69 -14.71 -7.53
C ALA A 164 -18.08 -14.61 -8.18
N ALA A 165 -18.85 -15.72 -8.14
CA ALA A 165 -20.20 -15.72 -8.66
C ALA A 165 -21.16 -14.81 -7.87
N THR A 166 -20.90 -14.64 -6.58
CA THR A 166 -21.67 -13.78 -5.68
C THR A 166 -20.71 -13.13 -4.68
N PRO A 167 -20.93 -11.86 -4.27
CA PRO A 167 -20.15 -11.21 -3.24
C PRO A 167 -20.27 -11.94 -1.89
N ARG A 168 -19.14 -12.07 -1.17
CA ARG A 168 -19.06 -12.68 0.17
C ARG A 168 -18.08 -11.91 1.04
N GLY A 169 -18.28 -12.02 2.36
CA GLY A 169 -17.44 -11.33 3.34
C GLY A 169 -17.82 -9.86 3.53
N SER A 170 -17.25 -9.25 4.56
CA SER A 170 -17.49 -7.85 4.92
C SER A 170 -16.20 -7.09 5.23
N GLY A 171 -15.05 -7.73 5.07
CA GLY A 171 -13.74 -7.10 5.24
C GLY A 171 -13.31 -6.33 4.00
N GLY A 172 -12.30 -5.47 4.16
CA GLY A 172 -11.76 -4.70 3.06
C GLY A 172 -12.70 -3.62 2.53
N PHE A 173 -12.63 -3.34 1.21
CA PHE A 173 -13.46 -2.33 0.52
C PHE A 173 -13.44 -2.56 -1.00
N GLY A 174 -14.27 -1.80 -1.72
CA GLY A 174 -14.31 -1.85 -3.18
C GLY A 174 -14.77 -3.20 -3.71
N TYR A 175 -13.93 -3.85 -4.48
CA TYR A 175 -14.23 -5.11 -5.15
C TYR A 175 -13.87 -6.36 -4.34
N ASP A 176 -13.32 -6.20 -3.13
CA ASP A 176 -12.88 -7.31 -2.27
C ASP A 176 -13.95 -8.40 -2.05
N PRO A 177 -15.25 -8.08 -1.91
CA PRO A 177 -16.29 -9.12 -1.74
C PRO A 177 -16.47 -10.06 -2.92
N ALA A 178 -16.02 -9.68 -4.12
CA ALA A 178 -16.12 -10.53 -5.31
C ALA A 178 -14.77 -10.93 -5.91
N PHE A 179 -13.66 -10.67 -5.22
CA PHE A 179 -12.33 -11.05 -5.67
C PHE A 179 -11.83 -12.27 -4.91
N GLU A 180 -11.74 -13.42 -5.58
CA GLU A 180 -11.10 -14.65 -5.07
C GLU A 180 -9.63 -14.66 -5.48
N PRO A 181 -8.68 -14.42 -4.53
CA PRO A 181 -7.26 -14.34 -4.87
C PRO A 181 -6.65 -15.71 -5.17
N ASP A 182 -5.79 -15.79 -6.19
CA ASP A 182 -5.09 -17.03 -6.55
C ASP A 182 -4.12 -17.50 -5.45
N ASP A 183 -3.49 -16.58 -4.71
CA ASP A 183 -2.55 -16.86 -3.63
C ASP A 183 -3.23 -16.99 -2.25
N GLY A 184 -4.54 -16.95 -2.19
CA GLY A 184 -5.33 -17.08 -0.96
C GLY A 184 -5.83 -18.50 -0.70
N PRO A 185 -6.51 -18.71 0.44
CA PRO A 185 -7.26 -19.95 0.67
C PRO A 185 -8.33 -20.17 -0.41
N ALA A 186 -8.40 -21.37 -0.95
CA ALA A 186 -9.31 -21.69 -2.05
C ALA A 186 -10.78 -21.37 -1.71
N GLY A 187 -11.43 -20.67 -2.61
CA GLY A 187 -12.87 -20.34 -2.52
C GLY A 187 -13.22 -19.23 -1.53
N LEU A 188 -12.24 -18.55 -0.91
CA LEU A 188 -12.48 -17.36 -0.11
C LEU A 188 -12.25 -16.10 -0.95
N THR A 189 -13.11 -15.10 -0.75
CA THR A 189 -12.90 -13.78 -1.30
C THR A 189 -11.92 -12.98 -0.44
N MET A 190 -11.36 -11.91 -0.99
CA MET A 190 -10.48 -10.99 -0.26
C MET A 190 -11.16 -10.40 0.99
N ALA A 191 -12.49 -10.20 0.93
CA ALA A 191 -13.30 -9.68 2.04
C ALA A 191 -13.58 -10.72 3.15
N GLU A 192 -13.30 -12.00 2.92
CA GLU A 192 -13.42 -13.06 3.92
C GLU A 192 -12.10 -13.33 4.65
N LEU A 193 -10.99 -12.71 4.19
CA LEU A 193 -9.67 -12.85 4.83
C LEU A 193 -9.55 -11.92 6.04
N SER A 194 -8.72 -12.33 6.99
CA SER A 194 -8.25 -11.40 8.03
C SER A 194 -7.37 -10.32 7.41
N ASP A 195 -7.27 -9.15 8.06
CA ASP A 195 -6.39 -8.08 7.63
C ASP A 195 -4.95 -8.55 7.37
N ALA A 196 -4.40 -9.37 8.27
CA ALA A 196 -3.04 -9.90 8.13
C ALA A 196 -2.90 -10.84 6.92
N ALA A 197 -3.89 -11.70 6.66
CA ALA A 197 -3.89 -12.60 5.51
C ALA A 197 -4.01 -11.80 4.19
N LYS A 198 -4.89 -10.80 4.15
CA LYS A 198 -5.03 -9.88 3.02
C LYS A 198 -3.73 -9.10 2.77
N ASP A 199 -3.14 -8.50 3.81
CA ASP A 199 -1.92 -7.72 3.72
C ASP A 199 -0.73 -8.53 3.17
N ALA A 200 -0.67 -9.84 3.47
CA ALA A 200 0.37 -10.73 2.98
C ALA A 200 0.34 -10.93 1.45
N ILE A 201 -0.84 -11.01 0.84
CA ILE A 201 -1.02 -11.38 -0.57
C ILE A 201 -1.47 -10.23 -1.47
N SER A 202 -2.03 -9.16 -0.91
CA SER A 202 -2.65 -8.08 -1.68
C SER A 202 -1.65 -7.30 -2.55
N HIS A 203 -2.17 -6.70 -3.62
CA HIS A 203 -1.45 -5.80 -4.51
C HIS A 203 -0.78 -4.64 -3.75
N ARG A 204 -1.52 -3.98 -2.81
CA ARG A 204 -0.98 -2.90 -1.97
C ARG A 204 0.09 -3.41 -1.01
N GLY A 205 -0.10 -4.58 -0.41
CA GLY A 205 0.90 -5.20 0.45
C GLY A 205 2.20 -5.51 -0.29
N ARG A 206 2.12 -5.97 -1.54
CA ARG A 206 3.30 -6.22 -2.39
C ARG A 206 4.04 -4.93 -2.74
N ALA A 207 3.33 -3.91 -3.19
CA ALA A 207 3.93 -2.59 -3.49
C ALA A 207 4.56 -1.95 -2.25
N ALA A 208 3.90 -2.04 -1.08
CA ALA A 208 4.43 -1.52 0.18
C ALA A 208 5.71 -2.24 0.63
N ARG A 209 5.78 -3.56 0.46
CA ARG A 209 7.01 -4.32 0.76
C ARG A 209 8.17 -3.93 -0.16
N GLU A 210 7.92 -3.69 -1.44
CA GLU A 210 8.93 -3.22 -2.40
C GLU A 210 9.47 -1.83 -1.99
N LEU A 211 8.58 -0.90 -1.63
CA LEU A 211 8.96 0.41 -1.09
C LEU A 211 9.81 0.27 0.18
N ALA A 212 9.37 -0.52 1.16
CA ALA A 212 10.07 -0.71 2.42
C ALA A 212 11.46 -1.36 2.21
N ALA A 213 11.54 -2.35 1.33
CA ALA A 213 12.81 -3.00 0.99
C ALA A 213 13.77 -2.05 0.28
N TRP A 214 13.29 -1.13 -0.54
CA TRP A 214 14.11 -0.11 -1.19
C TRP A 214 14.64 0.91 -0.17
N LEU A 215 13.79 1.42 0.71
CA LEU A 215 14.19 2.34 1.79
C LEU A 215 15.24 1.71 2.72
N ALA A 216 15.12 0.40 3.01
CA ALA A 216 16.09 -0.34 3.82
C ALA A 216 17.50 -0.38 3.22
N ARG A 217 17.60 -0.27 1.89
CA ARG A 217 18.88 -0.23 1.17
C ARG A 217 19.45 1.19 1.01
N GLY A 218 18.89 2.19 1.69
CA GLY A 218 19.33 3.58 1.64
C GLY A 218 18.76 4.36 0.45
N GLY A 219 17.56 3.98 0.03
CA GLY A 219 16.82 4.53 -1.10
C GLY A 219 16.58 6.03 -1.10
#